data_cd20c0355f027677d983595866c36f9a
#
_entry.id   cd20c0355f027677d983595866c36f9a
#
_cell.length_a   1.000
_cell.length_b   1.000
_cell.length_c   1.000
_cell.angle_alpha   90.00
_cell.angle_beta   90.00
_cell.angle_gamma   90.00
#
_symmetry.space_group_name_H-M   'P 1'
#
loop_
_entity.id
_entity.type
_entity.pdbx_description
1 polymer ?
#
loop_
_entity_poly.entity_id
_entity_poly.type
_entity_poly.pdbx_seq_one_letter_code
_entity_poly.pdbx_strand_id
1 'polypeptide(L)'
;MLLTLKVETTDDTYEVSTNLFVVVQWERRFKRKASDMATGVGVEDLAYLAWESAKAAKIVVPAAFDDYLKKLVNIEVVSKDDENPTQAALTDDN
;
A
#
# COMPACT_ATOMS: atom_id res chain seq x y z
N MET A 1 0.21 3.55 -10.47
CA MET A 1 -0.44 4.01 -9.26
C MET A 1 0.29 3.51 -8.04
N LEU A 2 0.84 4.42 -7.27
CA LEU A 2 1.62 4.09 -6.11
C LEU A 2 1.09 4.85 -4.91
N LEU A 3 1.12 4.17 -3.77
CA LEU A 3 0.72 4.80 -2.52
C LEU A 3 1.85 4.64 -1.54
N THR A 4 2.07 5.65 -0.71
CA THR A 4 2.94 5.54 0.44
C THR A 4 2.05 5.53 1.67
N LEU A 5 2.21 4.52 2.48
CA LEU A 5 1.35 4.30 3.63
C LEU A 5 2.16 4.40 4.91
N LYS A 6 1.62 5.14 5.88
CA LYS A 6 2.21 5.16 7.20
C LYS A 6 1.44 4.16 8.03
N VAL A 7 2.15 3.20 8.57
CA VAL A 7 1.55 2.08 9.30
C VAL A 7 1.98 2.13 10.75
N GLU A 8 1.01 2.09 11.64
CA GLU A 8 1.28 2.02 13.05
C GLU A 8 0.74 0.69 13.57
N THR A 9 1.60 -0.09 14.21
CA THR A 9 1.18 -1.36 14.80
C THR A 9 1.46 -1.31 16.28
N THR A 10 1.07 -2.37 17.00
CA THR A 10 1.35 -2.45 18.42
C THR A 10 2.84 -2.54 18.70
N ASP A 11 3.64 -2.92 17.72
CA ASP A 11 5.08 -3.13 17.91
C ASP A 11 5.93 -2.02 17.30
N ASP A 12 5.43 -1.34 16.29
CA ASP A 12 6.31 -0.51 15.47
C ASP A 12 5.53 0.52 14.66
N THR A 13 6.23 1.47 14.10
CA THR A 13 5.66 2.43 13.15
C THR A 13 6.62 2.53 11.98
N TYR A 14 6.09 2.46 10.78
CA TYR A 14 6.93 2.54 9.59
C TYR A 14 6.12 3.04 8.39
N GLU A 15 6.83 3.38 7.34
CA GLU A 15 6.20 3.75 6.09
C GLU A 15 6.59 2.74 5.03
N VAL A 16 5.65 2.41 4.17
CA VAL A 16 5.89 1.51 3.06
C VAL A 16 5.27 2.09 1.82
N SER A 17 5.83 1.74 0.67
CA SER A 17 5.27 2.16 -0.61
C SER A 17 4.86 0.94 -1.39
N THR A 18 3.72 1.02 -2.04
CA THR A 18 3.29 -0.07 -2.91
C THR A 18 4.15 -0.08 -4.17
N ASN A 19 4.16 -1.21 -4.85
CA ASN A 19 4.80 -1.32 -6.15
C ASN A 19 3.88 -2.14 -7.03
N LEU A 20 4.27 -2.32 -8.27
CA LEU A 20 3.40 -3.02 -9.22
C LEU A 20 3.07 -4.43 -8.77
N PHE A 21 4.05 -5.14 -8.23
CA PHE A 21 3.82 -6.49 -7.74
C PHE A 21 2.74 -6.50 -6.64
N VAL A 22 2.85 -5.57 -5.71
CA VAL A 22 1.89 -5.48 -4.60
C VAL A 22 0.50 -5.17 -5.12
N VAL A 23 0.40 -4.28 -6.10
CA VAL A 23 -0.90 -3.93 -6.69
C VAL A 23 -1.50 -5.13 -7.40
N VAL A 24 -0.69 -5.92 -8.09
CA VAL A 24 -1.18 -7.12 -8.76
C VAL A 24 -1.70 -8.13 -7.74
N GLN A 25 -1.00 -8.29 -6.62
CA GLN A 25 -1.47 -9.19 -5.57
C GLN A 25 -2.80 -8.73 -5.01
N TRP A 26 -2.96 -7.43 -4.85
CA TRP A 26 -4.22 -6.87 -4.38
C TRP A 26 -5.36 -7.14 -5.38
N GLU A 27 -5.08 -6.94 -6.67
CA GLU A 27 -6.08 -7.22 -7.70
C GLU A 27 -6.53 -8.67 -7.67
N ARG A 28 -5.58 -9.57 -7.49
CA ARG A 28 -5.88 -11.00 -7.46
C ARG A 28 -6.70 -11.37 -6.24
N ARG A 29 -6.34 -10.81 -5.10
CA ARG A 29 -7.03 -11.17 -3.86
C ARG A 29 -8.44 -10.62 -3.80
N PHE A 30 -8.62 -9.38 -4.21
CA PHE A 30 -9.92 -8.72 -4.07
C PHE A 30 -10.75 -8.75 -5.35
N LYS A 31 -10.20 -9.32 -6.42
CA LYS A 31 -10.90 -9.43 -7.70
C LYS A 31 -11.33 -8.06 -8.20
N ARG A 32 -10.44 -7.09 -8.10
CA ARG A 32 -10.70 -5.73 -8.51
C ARG A 32 -9.58 -5.25 -9.41
N LYS A 33 -9.81 -4.15 -10.10
CA LYS A 33 -8.80 -3.55 -10.95
C LYS A 33 -8.13 -2.42 -10.23
N ALA A 34 -6.85 -2.18 -10.53
CA ALA A 34 -6.12 -1.08 -9.92
C ALA A 34 -6.83 0.26 -10.13
N SER A 35 -7.49 0.44 -11.26
CA SER A 35 -8.21 1.67 -11.53
C SER A 35 -9.35 1.91 -10.53
N ASP A 36 -9.82 0.87 -9.88
CA ASP A 36 -10.87 1.02 -8.89
C ASP A 36 -10.38 1.75 -7.64
N MET A 37 -9.09 1.81 -7.44
CA MET A 37 -8.54 2.53 -6.29
C MET A 37 -8.84 4.02 -6.38
N ALA A 38 -9.05 4.53 -7.57
CA ALA A 38 -9.35 5.95 -7.75
C ALA A 38 -10.70 6.32 -7.16
N THR A 39 -11.61 5.36 -7.05
CA THR A 39 -12.94 5.64 -6.52
C THR A 39 -13.02 5.40 -5.02
N GLY A 40 -12.00 4.83 -4.44
CA GLY A 40 -11.95 4.63 -3.00
C GLY A 40 -11.27 3.33 -2.64
N VAL A 41 -10.61 3.33 -1.50
CA VAL A 41 -9.89 2.17 -1.01
C VAL A 41 -10.34 1.94 0.42
N GLY A 42 -10.83 0.76 0.70
CA GLY A 42 -11.31 0.44 2.04
C GLY A 42 -10.17 0.16 2.99
N VAL A 43 -10.50 0.03 4.26
CA VAL A 43 -9.50 -0.23 5.30
C VAL A 43 -8.81 -1.57 5.07
N GLU A 44 -9.57 -2.58 4.69
CA GLU A 44 -8.99 -3.88 4.43
C GLU A 44 -8.05 -3.83 3.23
N ASP A 45 -8.41 -3.07 2.22
CA ASP A 45 -7.55 -2.89 1.05
C ASP A 45 -6.23 -2.26 1.46
N LEU A 46 -6.29 -1.20 2.26
CA LEU A 46 -5.08 -0.52 2.72
C LEU A 46 -4.23 -1.44 3.57
N ALA A 47 -4.86 -2.21 4.44
CA ALA A 47 -4.15 -3.14 5.30
C ALA A 47 -3.42 -4.19 4.48
N TYR A 48 -4.07 -4.71 3.45
CA TYR A 48 -3.47 -5.72 2.60
C TYR A 48 -2.30 -5.13 1.81
N LEU A 49 -2.49 -3.94 1.26
CA LEU A 49 -1.42 -3.27 0.53
C LEU A 49 -0.23 -3.01 1.44
N ALA A 50 -0.48 -2.60 2.67
CA ALA A 50 0.60 -2.36 3.63
C ALA A 50 1.34 -3.65 3.97
N TRP A 51 0.60 -4.75 4.17
CA TRP A 51 1.18 -6.03 4.51
C TRP A 51 2.09 -6.55 3.39
N GLU A 52 1.59 -6.51 2.16
CA GLU A 52 2.38 -6.98 1.03
C GLU A 52 3.59 -6.05 0.78
N SER A 53 3.39 -4.76 0.97
CA SER A 53 4.49 -3.81 0.78
C SER A 53 5.56 -3.99 1.85
N ALA A 54 5.16 -4.28 3.07
CA ALA A 54 6.10 -4.52 4.15
C ALA A 54 6.92 -5.78 3.87
N LYS A 55 6.27 -6.83 3.37
CA LYS A 55 6.99 -8.05 3.01
C LYS A 55 7.99 -7.77 1.90
N ALA A 56 7.58 -6.99 0.92
CA ALA A 56 8.47 -6.65 -0.19
C ALA A 56 9.66 -5.82 0.28
N ALA A 57 9.47 -5.04 1.32
CA ALA A 57 10.55 -4.21 1.88
C ALA A 57 11.35 -4.96 2.95
N LYS A 58 11.02 -6.23 3.14
CA LYS A 58 11.71 -7.09 4.11
C LYS A 58 11.53 -6.65 5.56
N ILE A 59 10.41 -6.03 5.83
CA ILE A 59 10.01 -5.68 7.18
C ILE A 59 9.36 -6.93 7.77
N VAL A 60 9.72 -7.27 8.99
CA VAL A 60 9.18 -8.47 9.63
C VAL A 60 7.71 -8.24 9.99
N VAL A 61 6.85 -9.06 9.42
CA VAL A 61 5.41 -9.00 9.70
C VAL A 61 4.91 -10.42 9.85
N PRO A 62 3.74 -10.63 10.48
CA PRO A 62 3.18 -11.97 10.59
C PRO A 62 2.96 -12.58 9.22
N ALA A 63 3.10 -13.89 9.15
CA ALA A 63 2.92 -14.61 7.90
C ALA A 63 1.45 -14.63 7.46
N ALA A 64 0.54 -14.59 8.41
CA ALA A 64 -0.88 -14.59 8.08
C ALA A 64 -1.42 -13.17 8.12
N PHE A 65 -2.20 -12.83 7.11
CA PHE A 65 -2.76 -11.48 7.01
C PHE A 65 -3.65 -11.14 8.21
N ASP A 66 -4.44 -12.10 8.69
CA ASP A 66 -5.31 -11.84 9.83
C ASP A 66 -4.51 -11.50 11.08
N ASP A 67 -3.35 -12.12 11.24
CA ASP A 67 -2.51 -11.82 12.39
C ASP A 67 -1.93 -10.41 12.28
N TYR A 68 -1.63 -9.99 11.07
CA TYR A 68 -1.17 -8.64 10.82
C TYR A 68 -2.28 -7.64 11.18
N LEU A 69 -3.52 -7.95 10.76
CA LEU A 69 -4.65 -7.08 11.05
C LEU A 69 -4.82 -6.87 12.56
N LYS A 70 -4.57 -7.91 13.34
CA LYS A 70 -4.72 -7.81 14.79
C LYS A 70 -3.70 -6.87 15.42
N LYS A 71 -2.59 -6.65 14.75
CA LYS A 71 -1.55 -5.76 15.26
C LYS A 71 -1.71 -4.32 14.80
N LEU A 72 -2.54 -4.08 13.81
CA LEU A 72 -2.67 -2.74 13.25
C LEU A 72 -3.38 -1.81 14.22
N VAL A 73 -2.80 -0.63 14.41
CA VAL A 73 -3.40 0.42 15.21
C VAL A 73 -3.94 1.50 14.28
N ASN A 74 -3.19 1.85 13.25
CA ASN A 74 -3.61 2.88 12.32
C ASN A 74 -2.87 2.74 11.01
N ILE A 75 -3.53 3.14 9.92
CA ILE A 75 -2.92 3.21 8.61
C ILE A 75 -3.42 4.49 7.96
N GLU A 76 -2.51 5.24 7.36
CA GLU A 76 -2.96 6.39 6.60
C GLU A 76 -2.13 6.52 5.33
N VAL A 77 -2.76 7.06 4.30
CA VAL A 77 -2.10 7.34 3.04
C VAL A 77 -1.42 8.69 3.19
N VAL A 78 -0.09 8.69 3.16
CA VAL A 78 0.64 9.92 3.33
C VAL A 78 1.09 10.51 2.00
N SER A 79 1.07 9.70 0.95
CA SER A 79 1.43 10.19 -0.38
C SER A 79 0.76 9.31 -1.41
N LYS A 80 0.34 9.91 -2.51
CA LYS A 80 -0.34 9.20 -3.55
C LYS A 80 0.25 9.64 -4.87
N ASP A 81 0.78 8.69 -5.61
CA ASP A 81 1.33 8.97 -6.90
C ASP A 81 0.56 8.13 -7.89
N ASP A 82 -0.51 8.68 -8.41
CA ASP A 82 -1.38 7.95 -9.31
C ASP A 82 -1.15 8.34 -10.74
N GLU A 83 -0.13 9.10 -11.03
CA GLU A 83 0.11 9.42 -12.37
C GLU A 83 1.34 8.81 -12.87
N ASN A 84 1.50 8.95 -14.12
CA ASN A 84 2.68 8.48 -14.77
C ASN A 84 3.86 9.20 -14.19
N PRO A 85 4.79 8.51 -13.60
CA PRO A 85 5.94 9.15 -13.03
C PRO A 85 6.72 9.99 -14.01
N THR A 86 6.71 9.58 -15.26
CA THR A 86 7.37 10.33 -16.27
C THR A 86 6.81 11.69 -16.41
N GLN A 87 5.49 11.77 -16.34
CA GLN A 87 4.85 13.01 -16.43
C GLN A 87 5.20 13.88 -15.29
N ALA A 88 5.16 13.32 -14.11
CA ALA A 88 5.45 14.05 -12.95
C ALA A 88 6.84 14.60 -12.99
N ALA A 89 7.74 13.83 -13.47
CA ALA A 89 9.10 14.24 -13.52
C ALA A 89 9.32 15.33 -14.55
N LEU A 90 8.63 15.25 -15.60
CA LEU A 90 8.79 16.18 -16.64
C LEU A 90 8.36 17.51 -16.28
N THR A 91 7.47 17.51 -15.62
CA THR A 91 6.96 18.76 -15.37
C THR A 91 7.78 19.48 -14.38
N ASP A 92 8.33 19.02 -14.74
CA ASP A 92 8.80 19.64 -14.23
C ASP A 92 9.50 20.23 -14.17
N ASP A 93 9.58 19.80 -14.71
CA ASP A 93 10.02 20.30 -14.82
C ASP A 93 10.32 20.86 -14.92
N ASN A 94 10.29 20.74 -15.11
CA ASN A 94 10.38 21.20 -15.36
C ASN A 94 10.57 21.64 -15.31
#